data_12cd9dffe48c44f3db46c34c296a523e
#
_entry.id   12cd9dffe48c44f3db46c34c296a523e
#
_cell.length_a   1.000
_cell.length_b   1.000
_cell.length_c   1.000
_cell.angle_alpha   90.00
_cell.angle_beta   90.00
_cell.angle_gamma   90.00
#
_symmetry.space_group_name_H-M   'P 1'
#
loop_
_entity.id
_entity.type
_entity.pdbx_description
1 polymer ?
#
loop_
_entity_poly.entity_id
_entity_poly.type
_entity_poly.pdbx_seq_one_letter_code
_entity_poly.pdbx_strand_id
1 'polypeptide(L)'
;MSIEASPRIDEKGRMNVLLIICDQLRRDHLGYVGDPIVSTPNIDELAAQGTDFTRTYTCVPTCAPNRASLFTARMPSAHGLRVNGMSLKWDTPTVTKALADAGYEPHLVGKSHLQPYGIGPGDKTIEMGTGAYFP
;
A
#
# COMPACT_ATOMS: atom_id res chain seq x y z
N MET A 1 10.23 -25.36 10.80
CA MET A 1 10.46 -25.48 9.36
C MET A 1 10.71 -24.07 8.85
N SER A 2 11.98 -23.65 8.84
CA SER A 2 12.39 -22.31 8.40
C SER A 2 12.21 -22.23 6.88
N ILE A 3 11.33 -21.36 6.43
CA ILE A 3 11.24 -21.02 5.02
C ILE A 3 12.40 -20.05 4.74
N GLU A 4 13.51 -20.54 4.24
CA GLU A 4 14.52 -19.69 3.62
C GLU A 4 13.91 -19.07 2.35
N ALA A 5 13.41 -17.87 2.49
CA ALA A 5 12.96 -17.07 1.36
C ALA A 5 14.19 -16.45 0.68
N SER A 6 14.83 -17.19 -0.20
CA SER A 6 15.78 -16.60 -1.15
C SER A 6 15.04 -15.51 -1.94
N PRO A 7 15.63 -14.32 -2.13
CA PRO A 7 15.00 -13.29 -2.97
C PRO A 7 14.76 -13.88 -4.36
N ARG A 8 13.48 -13.99 -4.75
CA ARG A 8 13.15 -14.44 -6.10
C ARG A 8 13.47 -13.30 -7.06
N ILE A 9 14.57 -13.42 -7.72
CA ILE A 9 14.98 -12.54 -8.81
C ILE A 9 14.44 -13.19 -10.09
N ASP A 10 13.71 -12.42 -10.92
CA ASP A 10 13.22 -12.90 -12.20
C ASP A 10 14.38 -13.11 -13.21
N GLU A 11 14.08 -13.65 -14.39
CA GLU A 11 15.07 -13.89 -15.44
C GLU A 11 15.79 -12.60 -15.94
N LYS A 12 15.22 -11.42 -15.60
CA LYS A 12 15.79 -10.11 -15.92
C LYS A 12 16.56 -9.49 -14.75
N GLY A 13 16.76 -10.21 -13.66
CA GLY A 13 17.47 -9.72 -12.47
C GLY A 13 16.63 -8.79 -11.59
N ARG A 14 15.31 -8.80 -11.69
CA ARG A 14 14.41 -7.92 -10.91
C ARG A 14 13.89 -8.66 -9.68
N MET A 15 13.84 -7.95 -8.55
CA MET A 15 13.25 -8.44 -7.32
C MET A 15 11.74 -8.19 -7.29
N ASN A 16 10.97 -9.11 -6.71
CA ASN A 16 9.58 -8.87 -6.39
C ASN A 16 9.46 -7.81 -5.28
N VAL A 17 8.44 -6.96 -5.38
CA VAL A 17 8.13 -5.93 -4.38
C VAL A 17 6.81 -6.26 -3.71
N LEU A 18 6.82 -6.44 -2.40
CA LEU A 18 5.61 -6.63 -1.60
C LEU A 18 5.41 -5.42 -0.68
N LEU A 19 4.33 -4.67 -0.91
CA LEU A 19 3.92 -3.57 -0.05
C LEU A 19 2.74 -4.01 0.81
N ILE A 20 2.94 -4.06 2.14
CA ILE A 20 1.89 -4.39 3.11
C ILE A 20 1.48 -3.11 3.83
N ILE A 21 0.19 -2.77 3.77
CA ILE A 21 -0.39 -1.61 4.45
C ILE A 21 -1.41 -2.10 5.47
N CYS A 22 -1.06 -2.04 6.74
CA CYS A 22 -1.98 -2.32 7.83
C CYS A 22 -2.90 -1.12 8.04
N ASP A 23 -4.23 -1.32 7.87
CA ASP A 23 -5.20 -0.23 8.03
C ASP A 23 -5.33 0.13 9.51
N GLN A 24 -5.18 1.41 9.84
CA GLN A 24 -5.38 1.98 11.17
C GLN A 24 -4.47 1.39 12.28
N LEU A 25 -3.37 0.71 11.91
CA LEU A 25 -2.41 0.19 12.86
C LEU A 25 -1.56 1.33 13.44
N ARG A 26 -1.48 1.38 14.75
CA ARG A 26 -0.56 2.26 15.48
C ARG A 26 0.75 1.51 15.73
N ARG A 27 1.87 2.23 15.60
CA ARG A 27 3.21 1.66 15.83
C ARG A 27 3.39 1.10 17.25
N ASP A 28 2.83 1.78 18.25
CA ASP A 28 2.89 1.37 19.66
C ASP A 28 2.06 0.14 20.00
N HIS A 29 1.31 -0.43 19.05
CA HIS A 29 0.64 -1.73 19.14
C HIS A 29 1.40 -2.86 18.42
N LEU A 30 2.72 -2.76 18.33
CA LEU A 30 3.59 -3.80 17.80
C LEU A 30 4.43 -4.41 18.93
N GLY A 31 4.59 -5.73 18.93
CA GLY A 31 5.31 -6.45 19.99
C GLY A 31 6.75 -5.98 20.14
N TYR A 32 7.49 -5.82 19.06
CA TYR A 32 8.89 -5.36 19.10
C TYR A 32 9.06 -3.91 19.62
N VAL A 33 8.00 -3.12 19.61
CA VAL A 33 8.00 -1.76 20.19
C VAL A 33 7.69 -1.79 21.69
N GLY A 34 7.20 -2.92 22.21
CA GLY A 34 6.95 -3.13 23.63
C GLY A 34 5.47 -3.09 24.03
N ASP A 35 4.52 -3.32 23.11
CA ASP A 35 3.12 -3.49 23.48
C ASP A 35 2.99 -4.74 24.41
N PRO A 36 2.43 -4.59 25.62
CA PRO A 36 2.36 -5.70 26.59
C PRO A 36 1.21 -6.67 26.28
N ILE A 37 0.30 -6.35 25.36
CA ILE A 37 -0.95 -7.08 25.10
C ILE A 37 -0.92 -7.72 23.73
N VAL A 38 -0.52 -6.96 22.71
CA VAL A 38 -0.57 -7.39 21.31
C VAL A 38 0.69 -8.19 20.96
N SER A 39 0.51 -9.40 20.45
CA SER A 39 1.59 -10.25 19.96
C SER A 39 1.66 -10.17 18.42
N THR A 40 2.82 -9.76 17.90
CA THR A 40 3.06 -9.61 16.46
C THR A 40 4.33 -10.32 15.99
N PRO A 41 4.50 -11.63 16.28
CA PRO A 41 5.79 -12.31 16.12
C PRO A 41 6.34 -12.26 14.69
N ASN A 42 5.49 -12.36 13.67
CA ASN A 42 5.94 -12.30 12.27
C ASN A 42 6.38 -10.88 11.84
N ILE A 43 5.71 -9.85 12.37
CA ILE A 43 6.12 -8.46 12.12
C ILE A 43 7.40 -8.16 12.90
N ASP A 44 7.52 -8.66 14.11
CA ASP A 44 8.71 -8.49 14.96
C ASP A 44 9.94 -9.15 14.32
N GLU A 45 9.76 -10.35 13.74
CA GLU A 45 10.83 -11.04 12.99
C GLU A 45 11.22 -10.25 11.73
N LEU A 46 10.25 -9.72 10.98
CA LEU A 46 10.53 -8.88 9.82
C LEU A 46 11.28 -7.61 10.22
N ALA A 47 10.90 -6.98 11.32
CA ALA A 47 11.58 -5.79 11.84
C ALA A 47 13.02 -6.09 12.26
N ALA A 48 13.27 -7.26 12.86
CA ALA A 48 14.61 -7.69 13.27
C ALA A 48 15.55 -7.96 12.08
N GLN A 49 15.00 -8.34 10.93
CA GLN A 49 15.76 -8.61 9.70
C GLN A 49 15.89 -7.41 8.78
N GLY A 50 15.06 -6.39 9.00
CA GLY A 50 14.94 -5.22 8.14
C GLY A 50 15.43 -3.93 8.76
N THR A 51 14.90 -2.82 8.25
CA THR A 51 15.16 -1.48 8.77
C THR A 51 13.88 -0.90 9.36
N ASP A 52 13.89 -0.57 10.64
CA ASP A 52 12.80 0.14 11.32
C ASP A 52 12.99 1.67 11.22
N PHE A 53 12.03 2.33 10.59
CA PHE A 53 11.99 3.78 10.48
C PHE A 53 11.18 4.38 11.63
N THR A 54 11.84 4.74 12.72
CA THR A 54 11.18 5.20 13.96
C THR A 54 10.52 6.58 13.85
N ARG A 55 10.87 7.37 12.84
CA ARG A 55 10.38 8.73 12.61
C ARG A 55 9.79 8.92 11.22
N THR A 56 8.91 8.02 10.84
CA THR A 56 8.15 8.15 9.58
C THR A 56 6.81 8.82 9.84
N TYR A 57 6.51 9.83 9.04
CA TYR A 57 5.30 10.64 9.17
C TYR A 57 4.44 10.51 7.93
N THR A 58 3.14 10.38 8.13
CA THR A 58 2.17 10.46 7.04
C THR A 58 1.82 11.91 6.73
N CYS A 59 1.55 12.22 5.47
CA CYS A 59 1.15 13.56 5.05
C CYS A 59 -0.28 13.92 5.51
N VAL A 60 -1.11 12.93 5.81
CA VAL A 60 -2.49 13.10 6.28
C VAL A 60 -2.96 11.82 6.98
N PRO A 61 -3.65 11.91 8.14
CA PRO A 61 -4.05 10.73 8.91
C PRO A 61 -5.29 10.02 8.35
N THR A 62 -5.94 10.57 7.31
CA THR A 62 -7.16 10.02 6.71
C THR A 62 -6.81 9.02 5.61
N CYS A 63 -7.49 7.88 5.58
CA CYS A 63 -7.10 6.72 4.79
C CYS A 63 -7.04 6.96 3.27
N ALA A 64 -8.07 7.49 2.62
CA ALA A 64 -8.06 7.67 1.17
C ALA A 64 -7.01 8.69 0.71
N PRO A 65 -6.92 9.92 1.28
CA PRO A 65 -5.89 10.87 0.91
C PRO A 65 -4.46 10.36 1.19
N ASN A 66 -4.25 9.65 2.32
CA ASN A 66 -2.95 9.10 2.63
C ASN A 66 -2.53 8.01 1.64
N ARG A 67 -3.45 7.11 1.30
CA ARG A 67 -3.19 6.07 0.29
C ARG A 67 -2.91 6.69 -1.08
N ALA A 68 -3.69 7.70 -1.49
CA ALA A 68 -3.41 8.43 -2.72
C ALA A 68 -2.02 9.08 -2.71
N SER A 69 -1.61 9.69 -1.58
CA SER A 69 -0.26 10.23 -1.46
C SER A 69 0.82 9.16 -1.56
N LEU A 70 0.61 7.99 -0.93
CA LEU A 70 1.53 6.86 -1.00
C LEU A 70 1.68 6.34 -2.44
N PHE A 71 0.56 6.16 -3.16
CA PHE A 71 0.58 5.64 -4.52
C PHE A 71 1.07 6.64 -5.57
N THR A 72 0.87 7.95 -5.34
CA THR A 72 1.25 8.99 -6.29
C THR A 72 2.56 9.70 -5.98
N ALA A 73 3.12 9.49 -4.78
CA ALA A 73 4.24 10.25 -4.21
C ALA A 73 3.98 11.77 -4.20
N ARG A 74 2.73 12.19 -4.04
CA ARG A 74 2.30 13.60 -4.06
C ARG A 74 1.50 13.95 -2.82
N MET A 75 1.50 15.22 -2.46
CA MET A 75 0.66 15.75 -1.38
C MET A 75 -0.81 15.81 -1.81
N PRO A 76 -1.78 15.76 -0.86
CA PRO A 76 -3.22 15.86 -1.16
C PRO A 76 -3.60 17.11 -1.96
N SER A 77 -2.87 18.22 -1.79
CA SER A 77 -3.07 19.43 -2.58
C SER A 77 -2.73 19.26 -4.06
N ALA A 78 -1.81 18.35 -4.39
CA ALA A 78 -1.35 18.11 -5.74
C ALA A 78 -2.13 17.00 -6.45
N HIS A 79 -2.46 15.88 -5.77
CA HIS A 79 -3.24 14.81 -6.38
C HIS A 79 -4.76 15.03 -6.29
N GLY A 80 -5.23 15.99 -5.49
CA GLY A 80 -6.62 16.43 -5.41
C GLY A 80 -7.54 15.59 -4.54
N LEU A 81 -7.20 14.37 -4.15
CA LEU A 81 -7.98 13.54 -3.24
C LEU A 81 -7.68 13.99 -1.79
N ARG A 82 -8.53 14.84 -1.20
CA ARG A 82 -8.26 15.52 0.08
C ARG A 82 -9.02 14.93 1.27
N VAL A 83 -10.15 14.27 1.01
CA VAL A 83 -11.00 13.65 2.03
C VAL A 83 -11.56 12.32 1.53
N ASN A 84 -12.00 11.47 2.45
CA ASN A 84 -12.71 10.25 2.07
C ASN A 84 -13.98 10.58 1.27
N GLY A 85 -14.33 9.75 0.30
CA GLY A 85 -15.43 9.98 -0.60
C GLY A 85 -15.09 10.74 -1.89
N MET A 86 -13.88 11.31 -1.98
CA MET A 86 -13.34 11.81 -3.24
C MET A 86 -12.64 10.71 -4.03
N SER A 87 -12.61 10.87 -5.35
CA SER A 87 -11.86 9.99 -6.25
C SER A 87 -10.49 10.57 -6.60
N LEU A 88 -9.50 9.70 -6.66
CA LEU A 88 -8.28 10.01 -7.41
C LEU A 88 -8.61 10.02 -8.90
N LYS A 89 -8.10 10.99 -9.66
CA LYS A 89 -8.30 11.02 -11.11
C LYS A 89 -7.66 9.78 -11.75
N TRP A 90 -8.34 9.18 -12.71
CA TRP A 90 -7.92 7.93 -13.35
C TRP A 90 -6.58 8.03 -14.10
N ASP A 91 -6.26 9.20 -14.63
CA ASP A 91 -5.03 9.50 -15.35
C ASP A 91 -3.87 9.91 -14.45
N THR A 92 -4.07 9.89 -13.13
CA THR A 92 -3.01 10.26 -12.18
C THR A 92 -1.90 9.21 -12.20
N PRO A 93 -0.64 9.61 -12.44
CA PRO A 93 0.47 8.68 -12.36
C PRO A 93 0.62 8.07 -10.98
N THR A 94 0.78 6.74 -10.92
CA THR A 94 0.94 5.98 -9.68
C THR A 94 2.20 5.12 -9.74
N VAL A 95 2.71 4.73 -8.58
CA VAL A 95 3.85 3.80 -8.48
C VAL A 95 3.52 2.45 -9.15
N THR A 96 2.27 1.99 -9.06
CA THR A 96 1.82 0.75 -9.69
C THR A 96 1.87 0.84 -11.21
N LYS A 97 1.44 1.98 -11.78
CA LYS A 97 1.58 2.23 -13.21
C LYS A 97 3.04 2.29 -13.63
N ALA A 98 3.88 2.99 -12.89
CA ALA A 98 5.31 3.07 -13.18
C ALA A 98 5.99 1.69 -13.14
N LEU A 99 5.61 0.83 -12.18
CA LEU A 99 6.08 -0.56 -12.12
C LEU A 99 5.57 -1.39 -13.30
N ALA A 100 4.30 -1.23 -13.69
CA ALA A 100 3.76 -1.90 -14.88
C ALA A 100 4.50 -1.50 -16.16
N ASP A 101 4.74 -0.20 -16.36
CA ASP A 101 5.52 0.33 -17.49
C ASP A 101 6.98 -0.21 -17.49
N ALA A 102 7.53 -0.51 -16.31
CA ALA A 102 8.83 -1.18 -16.16
C ALA A 102 8.77 -2.71 -16.32
N GLY A 103 7.59 -3.26 -16.66
CA GLY A 103 7.39 -4.68 -16.94
C GLY A 103 7.16 -5.55 -15.71
N TYR A 104 6.78 -4.98 -14.58
CA TYR A 104 6.21 -5.71 -13.45
C TYR A 104 4.73 -6.02 -13.70
N GLU A 105 4.22 -7.01 -13.00
CA GLU A 105 2.79 -7.35 -12.97
C GLU A 105 2.23 -6.93 -11.60
N PRO A 106 1.61 -5.74 -11.47
CA PRO A 106 1.08 -5.28 -10.20
C PRO A 106 -0.20 -6.03 -9.82
N HIS A 107 -0.28 -6.48 -8.59
CA HIS A 107 -1.48 -7.07 -8.01
C HIS A 107 -1.88 -6.29 -6.77
N LEU A 108 -3.19 -6.13 -6.54
CA LEU A 108 -3.73 -5.60 -5.30
C LEU A 108 -4.63 -6.63 -4.64
N VAL A 109 -4.42 -6.83 -3.35
CA VAL A 109 -5.30 -7.62 -2.50
C VAL A 109 -5.78 -6.74 -1.36
N GLY A 110 -7.09 -6.55 -1.22
CA GLY A 110 -7.71 -5.74 -0.17
C GLY A 110 -7.98 -4.29 -0.58
N LYS A 111 -7.79 -3.37 0.37
CA LYS A 111 -8.27 -1.99 0.29
C LYS A 111 -7.30 -1.07 -0.47
N SER A 112 -7.68 -0.57 -1.65
CA SER A 112 -6.99 0.55 -2.31
C SER A 112 -7.45 1.91 -1.79
N HIS A 113 -8.76 2.12 -1.72
CA HIS A 113 -9.42 3.34 -1.28
C HIS A 113 -9.01 4.59 -2.07
N LEU A 114 -8.65 4.41 -3.35
CA LEU A 114 -8.34 5.51 -4.27
C LEU A 114 -9.60 6.04 -4.96
N GLN A 115 -10.67 5.25 -4.93
CA GLN A 115 -12.00 5.59 -5.43
C GLN A 115 -13.03 5.40 -4.32
N PRO A 116 -14.10 6.21 -4.27
CA PRO A 116 -15.26 5.91 -3.43
C PRO A 116 -15.98 4.67 -3.95
N TYR A 117 -16.88 4.13 -3.14
CA TYR A 117 -17.80 3.11 -3.58
C TYR A 117 -18.65 3.65 -4.75
N GLY A 118 -18.68 2.96 -5.86
CA GLY A 118 -19.47 3.38 -7.00
C GLY A 118 -19.10 2.70 -8.30
N ILE A 119 -19.66 3.20 -9.38
CA ILE A 119 -19.44 2.71 -10.72
C ILE A 119 -18.19 3.42 -11.28
N GLY A 120 -17.22 2.64 -11.73
CA GLY A 120 -16.03 3.15 -12.39
C GLY A 120 -16.29 3.61 -13.83
N PRO A 121 -15.30 4.16 -14.53
CA PRO A 121 -15.41 4.47 -15.94
C PRO A 121 -15.85 3.26 -16.75
N GLY A 122 -16.87 3.42 -17.59
CA GLY A 122 -17.41 2.34 -18.42
C GLY A 122 -18.34 1.39 -17.67
N ASP A 123 -19.11 1.87 -16.70
CA ASP A 123 -20.11 1.12 -15.93
C ASP A 123 -19.59 -0.14 -15.22
N LYS A 124 -18.28 -0.19 -14.94
CA LYS A 124 -17.70 -1.29 -14.17
C LYS A 124 -17.88 -1.02 -12.68
N THR A 125 -18.55 -1.92 -11.99
CA THR A 125 -18.66 -1.91 -10.54
C THR A 125 -17.28 -2.10 -9.94
N ILE A 126 -16.82 -1.15 -9.12
CA ILE A 126 -15.58 -1.30 -8.36
C ILE A 126 -15.97 -1.98 -7.05
N GLU A 127 -15.80 -3.28 -6.98
CA GLU A 127 -15.96 -4.02 -5.74
C GLU A 127 -14.78 -3.75 -4.81
N MET A 128 -15.09 -3.36 -3.59
CA MET A 128 -14.08 -3.34 -2.53
C MET A 128 -13.73 -4.77 -2.17
N GLY A 129 -12.49 -5.15 -2.39
CA GLY A 129 -11.91 -6.37 -1.85
C GLY A 129 -11.43 -7.41 -2.86
N THR A 130 -11.76 -7.32 -4.13
CA THR A 130 -11.29 -8.28 -5.11
C THR A 130 -10.80 -7.58 -6.37
N GLY A 131 -9.50 -7.54 -6.55
CA GLY A 131 -8.88 -7.11 -7.79
C GLY A 131 -9.04 -5.62 -8.08
N ALA A 132 -8.17 -4.81 -7.53
CA ALA A 132 -8.14 -3.41 -7.91
C ALA A 132 -7.79 -3.26 -9.38
N TYR A 133 -8.64 -2.56 -10.10
CA TYR A 133 -8.23 -1.93 -11.32
C TYR A 133 -7.23 -0.83 -10.95
N PHE A 134 -5.98 -1.03 -11.32
CA PHE A 134 -5.06 0.07 -11.51
C PHE A 134 -5.18 0.49 -12.97
N PRO A 135 -5.44 1.77 -13.25
CA PRO A 135 -5.40 2.28 -14.61
C PRO A 135 -3.98 2.22 -15.16
#